data_4eb467fc3466111bbc7317b89dbbc09c
#
_entry.id   4eb467fc3466111bbc7317b89dbbc09c
#
_cell.length_a   1.000
_cell.length_b   1.000
_cell.length_c   1.000
_cell.angle_alpha   90.00
_cell.angle_beta   90.00
_cell.angle_gamma   90.00
#
_symmetry.space_group_name_H-M   'P 1'
#
loop_
_entity.id
_entity.type
_entity.pdbx_description
1 polymer ?
#
loop_
_entity_poly.entity_id
_entity_poly.type
_entity_poly.pdbx_seq_one_letter_code
_entity_poly.pdbx_strand_id
1 'polypeptide(L)'
;MRFLGCTPTHKYITDLTLIRDIEFMLKKNKTSVLMYPEAGYSFDGRATTLPRRLGILMKKLGVPVVTVITEGAFARDPLYNMLQIRNVKVSAHVKCIATAEEVKTLSVAELDARLDEAFSFDNFAWQRDNKISIDVPYRADGLHRILYKCPHCGAENQMEGKGIHLTCHACGKTWEMDEYGQLAACEGETEYPHIPDWYTWQRQCVRQELEAGTYLLDTDVTIGVQVDLKGLYMIGDGHLVHNETGFHLTGADGTLDYSQSPVASHTLYSDYFFYEIGDVIGIGTNEISYFCFPKDNVSVTKARLATEELYKMKKVRRTRTTEPV
;
A
#
# COMPACT_ATOMS: atom_id res chain seq x y z
N MET A 1 -7.94 11.93 -19.15
CA MET A 1 -6.82 10.98 -19.03
C MET A 1 -6.18 10.65 -20.40
N ARG A 2 -6.90 10.14 -21.41
CA ARG A 2 -6.31 9.86 -22.75
C ARG A 2 -5.65 11.07 -23.39
N PHE A 3 -6.22 12.27 -23.22
CA PHE A 3 -5.63 13.52 -23.72
C PHE A 3 -4.24 13.83 -23.12
N LEU A 4 -3.98 13.37 -21.90
CA LEU A 4 -2.68 13.50 -21.24
C LEU A 4 -1.72 12.35 -21.56
N GLY A 5 -2.09 11.43 -22.46
CA GLY A 5 -1.28 10.28 -22.80
C GLY A 5 -1.30 9.17 -21.73
N CYS A 6 -2.27 9.20 -20.79
CA CYS A 6 -2.39 8.16 -19.78
C CYS A 6 -3.05 6.91 -20.36
N THR A 7 -2.44 5.76 -20.15
CA THR A 7 -3.00 4.44 -20.48
C THR A 7 -3.53 3.79 -19.21
N PRO A 8 -4.80 3.36 -19.15
CA PRO A 8 -5.31 2.62 -18.01
C PRO A 8 -4.62 1.26 -17.90
N THR A 9 -4.45 0.79 -16.66
CA THR A 9 -3.88 -0.53 -16.36
C THR A 9 -4.91 -1.38 -15.64
N HIS A 10 -4.90 -2.69 -15.90
CA HIS A 10 -5.74 -3.64 -15.18
C HIS A 10 -5.03 -4.10 -13.90
N LYS A 11 -5.67 -3.91 -12.73
CA LYS A 11 -5.02 -4.14 -11.43
C LYS A 11 -4.80 -5.61 -11.08
N TYR A 12 -5.67 -6.51 -11.55
CA TYR A 12 -5.75 -7.87 -11.03
C TYR A 12 -5.24 -8.94 -12.00
N ILE A 13 -4.70 -8.55 -13.16
CA ILE A 13 -4.19 -9.46 -14.19
C ILE A 13 -2.87 -8.97 -14.78
N THR A 14 -2.13 -9.90 -15.43
CA THR A 14 -1.00 -9.53 -16.28
C THR A 14 -1.52 -8.93 -17.58
N ASP A 15 -1.38 -7.62 -17.73
CA ASP A 15 -1.87 -6.88 -18.89
C ASP A 15 -0.86 -6.94 -20.05
N LEU A 16 -1.05 -7.93 -20.94
CA LEU A 16 -0.21 -8.08 -22.12
C LEU A 16 -0.43 -6.97 -23.15
N THR A 17 -1.61 -6.35 -23.16
CA THR A 17 -1.93 -5.23 -24.06
C THR A 17 -1.13 -4.01 -23.64
N LEU A 18 -1.10 -3.71 -22.34
CA LEU A 18 -0.28 -2.65 -21.79
C LEU A 18 1.21 -2.82 -22.17
N ILE A 19 1.74 -4.04 -22.08
CA ILE A 19 3.15 -4.30 -22.44
C ILE A 19 3.39 -4.00 -23.93
N ARG A 20 2.47 -4.36 -24.81
CA ARG A 20 2.56 -4.05 -26.26
C ARG A 20 2.48 -2.54 -26.52
N ASP A 21 1.60 -1.83 -25.81
CA ASP A 21 1.48 -0.38 -25.92
C ASP A 21 2.76 0.33 -25.47
N ILE A 22 3.35 -0.11 -24.36
CA ILE A 22 4.66 0.38 -23.89
C ILE A 22 5.74 0.14 -24.94
N GLU A 23 5.83 -1.07 -25.50
CA GLU A 23 6.79 -1.38 -26.56
C GLU A 23 6.60 -0.51 -27.80
N PHE A 24 5.35 -0.27 -28.21
CA PHE A 24 5.02 0.60 -29.32
C PHE A 24 5.47 2.04 -29.07
N MET A 25 5.16 2.60 -27.88
CA MET A 25 5.57 3.95 -27.50
C MET A 25 7.09 4.12 -27.48
N LEU A 26 7.81 3.17 -26.90
CA LEU A 26 9.27 3.23 -26.81
C LEU A 26 9.96 3.01 -28.16
N LYS A 27 9.53 1.99 -28.94
CA LYS A 27 10.26 1.55 -30.14
C LYS A 27 9.83 2.27 -31.41
N LYS A 28 8.52 2.53 -31.58
CA LYS A 28 7.98 3.20 -32.78
C LYS A 28 7.88 4.71 -32.62
N ASN A 29 7.25 5.16 -31.53
CA ASN A 29 7.08 6.59 -31.28
C ASN A 29 8.33 7.25 -30.69
N LYS A 30 9.29 6.45 -30.20
CA LYS A 30 10.54 6.92 -29.56
C LYS A 30 10.29 7.92 -28.42
N THR A 31 9.24 7.69 -27.65
CA THR A 31 8.87 8.49 -26.48
C THR A 31 9.20 7.76 -25.19
N SER A 32 9.42 8.49 -24.12
CA SER A 32 9.57 7.90 -22.78
C SER A 32 8.21 7.46 -22.23
N VAL A 33 8.21 6.45 -21.38
CA VAL A 33 7.03 5.97 -20.67
C VAL A 33 7.28 6.11 -19.18
N LEU A 34 6.36 6.78 -18.47
CA LEU A 34 6.36 6.89 -17.02
C LEU A 34 5.47 5.79 -16.45
N MET A 35 5.99 5.05 -15.47
CA MET A 35 5.27 3.99 -14.77
C MET A 35 5.33 4.21 -13.26
N TYR A 36 4.25 3.85 -12.56
CA TYR A 36 4.16 3.83 -11.10
C TYR A 36 4.09 2.38 -10.63
N PRO A 37 5.25 1.71 -10.41
CA PRO A 37 5.28 0.28 -10.16
C PRO A 37 4.69 -0.11 -8.80
N GLU A 38 4.63 0.81 -7.87
CA GLU A 38 4.04 0.60 -6.55
C GLU A 38 2.52 0.38 -6.59
N ALA A 39 1.85 0.92 -7.60
CA ALA A 39 0.39 0.78 -7.83
C ALA A 39 -0.51 1.15 -6.63
N GLY A 40 0.00 1.85 -5.64
CA GLY A 40 -0.73 2.26 -4.44
C GLY A 40 0.01 3.32 -3.64
N TYR A 41 -0.69 3.94 -2.70
CA TYR A 41 -0.10 4.91 -1.79
C TYR A 41 0.68 4.22 -0.68
N SER A 42 1.77 4.85 -0.25
CA SER A 42 2.48 4.46 0.97
C SER A 42 1.63 4.81 2.20
N PHE A 43 1.53 3.89 3.16
CA PHE A 43 0.84 4.13 4.43
C PHE A 43 1.81 4.65 5.49
N ASP A 44 2.99 4.06 5.56
CA ASP A 44 3.99 4.31 6.60
C ASP A 44 5.16 5.20 6.12
N GLY A 45 5.05 5.82 4.95
CA GLY A 45 6.09 6.68 4.40
C GLY A 45 7.26 5.95 3.75
N ARG A 46 7.25 4.61 3.70
CA ARG A 46 8.21 3.81 2.93
C ARG A 46 7.59 3.36 1.61
N ALA A 47 8.44 2.98 0.68
CA ALA A 47 8.00 2.40 -0.58
C ALA A 47 7.16 1.13 -0.33
N THR A 48 6.13 0.94 -1.15
CA THR A 48 5.30 -0.26 -1.10
C THR A 48 6.01 -1.43 -1.78
N THR A 49 5.54 -2.65 -1.52
CA THR A 49 6.11 -3.85 -2.15
C THR A 49 5.96 -3.78 -3.67
N LEU A 50 7.07 -3.80 -4.40
CA LEU A 50 7.04 -3.83 -5.86
C LEU A 50 6.55 -5.18 -6.40
N PRO A 51 5.90 -5.20 -7.59
CA PRO A 51 5.63 -6.44 -8.31
C PRO A 51 6.93 -7.20 -8.57
N ARG A 52 6.93 -8.49 -8.32
CA ARG A 52 8.11 -9.33 -8.58
C ARG A 52 8.42 -9.43 -10.08
N ARG A 53 9.72 -9.52 -10.41
CA ARG A 53 10.24 -9.73 -11.75
C ARG A 53 10.03 -8.55 -12.72
N LEU A 54 10.05 -7.31 -12.22
CA LEU A 54 10.12 -6.14 -13.08
C LEU A 54 11.35 -6.14 -13.96
N GLY A 55 12.46 -6.75 -13.50
CA GLY A 55 13.66 -6.99 -14.30
C GLY A 55 13.40 -7.77 -15.61
N ILE A 56 12.38 -8.65 -15.66
CA ILE A 56 11.96 -9.30 -16.91
C ILE A 56 11.38 -8.28 -17.89
N LEU A 57 10.53 -7.37 -17.41
CA LEU A 57 9.98 -6.29 -18.23
C LEU A 57 11.10 -5.37 -18.73
N MET A 58 12.03 -4.98 -17.86
CA MET A 58 13.19 -4.17 -18.23
C MET A 58 13.99 -4.83 -19.36
N LYS A 59 14.33 -6.11 -19.24
CA LYS A 59 15.03 -6.87 -20.29
C LYS A 59 14.25 -6.93 -21.60
N LYS A 60 12.95 -7.15 -21.53
CA LYS A 60 12.07 -7.20 -22.71
C LYS A 60 12.04 -5.87 -23.44
N LEU A 61 11.98 -4.76 -22.71
CA LEU A 61 11.94 -3.40 -23.29
C LEU A 61 13.31 -2.98 -23.85
N GLY A 62 14.41 -3.33 -23.17
CA GLY A 62 15.78 -3.10 -23.63
C GLY A 62 16.18 -1.62 -23.74
N VAL A 63 15.57 -0.77 -22.93
CA VAL A 63 15.82 0.69 -22.89
C VAL A 63 16.40 1.11 -21.54
N PRO A 64 17.04 2.29 -21.43
CA PRO A 64 17.51 2.79 -20.15
C PRO A 64 16.35 2.91 -19.15
N VAL A 65 16.61 2.60 -17.88
CA VAL A 65 15.65 2.71 -16.78
C VAL A 65 16.10 3.83 -15.85
N VAL A 66 15.20 4.79 -15.68
CA VAL A 66 15.41 5.97 -14.84
C VAL A 66 14.35 6.00 -13.77
N THR A 67 14.75 6.20 -12.53
CA THR A 67 13.83 6.41 -11.41
C THR A 67 13.73 7.90 -11.07
N VAL A 68 12.54 8.30 -10.64
CA VAL A 68 12.25 9.62 -10.09
C VAL A 68 11.72 9.39 -8.68
N ILE A 69 12.56 9.66 -7.69
CA ILE A 69 12.19 9.52 -6.27
C ILE A 69 11.87 10.90 -5.71
N THR A 70 10.68 11.05 -5.14
CA THR A 70 10.23 12.30 -4.53
C THR A 70 10.52 12.30 -3.05
N GLU A 71 11.08 13.39 -2.56
CA GLU A 71 11.31 13.67 -1.15
C GLU A 71 10.31 14.73 -0.66
N GLY A 72 9.76 14.55 0.53
CA GLY A 72 8.83 15.47 1.15
C GLY A 72 7.38 15.37 0.65
N ALA A 73 7.09 14.61 -0.40
CA ALA A 73 5.72 14.45 -0.92
C ALA A 73 4.81 13.80 0.13
N PHE A 74 5.23 12.67 0.71
CA PHE A 74 4.51 12.01 1.80
C PHE A 74 4.40 12.93 3.04
N ALA A 75 5.50 13.58 3.44
CA ALA A 75 5.50 14.48 4.60
C ALA A 75 4.57 15.67 4.42
N ARG A 76 4.39 16.16 3.17
CA ARG A 76 3.48 17.27 2.83
C ARG A 76 2.01 16.84 2.90
N ASP A 77 1.68 15.65 2.46
CA ASP A 77 0.31 15.19 2.26
C ASP A 77 0.18 13.69 2.57
N PRO A 78 0.38 13.28 3.84
CA PRO A 78 0.27 11.89 4.22
C PRO A 78 -1.20 11.44 4.21
N LEU A 79 -1.45 10.29 3.61
CA LEU A 79 -2.80 9.76 3.41
C LEU A 79 -3.55 9.59 4.75
N TYR A 80 -2.86 9.16 5.81
CA TYR A 80 -3.48 8.96 7.13
C TYR A 80 -4.04 10.25 7.75
N ASN A 81 -3.50 11.41 7.37
CA ASN A 81 -3.81 12.71 7.93
C ASN A 81 -4.95 13.44 7.19
N MET A 82 -5.82 12.66 6.50
CA MET A 82 -7.02 13.15 5.81
C MET A 82 -6.71 14.25 4.79
N LEU A 83 -5.61 14.13 4.07
CA LEU A 83 -5.15 15.06 3.03
C LEU A 83 -4.97 16.51 3.54
N GLN A 84 -4.67 16.69 4.83
CA GLN A 84 -4.32 17.99 5.39
C GLN A 84 -2.92 18.39 4.93
N ILE A 85 -2.87 19.36 4.02
CA ILE A 85 -1.60 19.81 3.41
C ILE A 85 -0.73 20.52 4.43
N ARG A 86 0.53 20.08 4.54
CA ARG A 86 1.56 20.67 5.38
C ARG A 86 2.53 21.50 4.54
N ASN A 87 3.14 22.51 5.13
CA ASN A 87 4.12 23.35 4.44
C ASN A 87 5.48 22.66 4.35
N VAL A 88 5.59 21.70 3.44
CA VAL A 88 6.83 20.96 3.17
C VAL A 88 7.25 21.18 1.73
N LYS A 89 8.52 21.50 1.50
CA LYS A 89 9.09 21.60 0.17
C LYS A 89 9.24 20.18 -0.41
N VAL A 90 8.66 19.96 -1.58
CA VAL A 90 8.82 18.72 -2.33
C VAL A 90 9.96 18.88 -3.33
N SER A 91 10.85 17.91 -3.35
CA SER A 91 11.92 17.77 -4.34
C SER A 91 11.88 16.40 -5.00
N ALA A 92 12.62 16.23 -6.08
CA ALA A 92 12.71 14.96 -6.79
C ALA A 92 14.15 14.72 -7.26
N HIS A 93 14.62 13.49 -7.08
CA HIS A 93 15.90 13.02 -7.58
C HIS A 93 15.69 12.08 -8.75
N VAL A 94 16.39 12.38 -9.84
CA VAL A 94 16.36 11.56 -11.06
C VAL A 94 17.66 10.76 -11.14
N LYS A 95 17.56 9.43 -11.17
CA LYS A 95 18.70 8.52 -11.22
C LYS A 95 18.53 7.48 -12.33
N CYS A 96 19.50 7.37 -13.22
CA CYS A 96 19.57 6.24 -14.14
C CYS A 96 20.05 5.01 -13.35
N ILE A 97 19.17 4.01 -13.18
CA ILE A 97 19.48 2.79 -12.44
C ILE A 97 20.04 1.66 -13.34
N ALA A 98 19.76 1.75 -14.64
CA ALA A 98 20.37 0.86 -15.64
C ALA A 98 20.39 1.52 -17.01
N THR A 99 21.53 1.54 -17.65
CA THR A 99 21.69 1.92 -19.06
C THR A 99 21.12 0.84 -19.98
N ALA A 100 20.89 1.14 -21.27
CA ALA A 100 20.42 0.14 -22.23
C ALA A 100 21.40 -1.07 -22.37
N GLU A 101 22.68 -0.85 -22.19
CA GLU A 101 23.71 -1.91 -22.22
C GLU A 101 23.63 -2.77 -20.96
N GLU A 102 23.53 -2.17 -19.79
CA GLU A 102 23.37 -2.88 -18.52
C GLU A 102 22.07 -3.69 -18.49
N VAL A 103 20.95 -3.15 -19.01
CA VAL A 103 19.68 -3.88 -19.13
C VAL A 103 19.86 -5.16 -19.96
N LYS A 104 20.71 -5.17 -20.97
CA LYS A 104 21.00 -6.37 -21.78
C LYS A 104 21.89 -7.38 -21.06
N THR A 105 22.90 -6.90 -20.36
CA THR A 105 23.95 -7.74 -19.77
C THR A 105 23.63 -8.27 -18.39
N LEU A 106 23.02 -7.45 -17.51
CA LEU A 106 22.66 -7.84 -16.15
C LEU A 106 21.59 -8.93 -16.12
N SER A 107 21.62 -9.77 -15.10
CA SER A 107 20.57 -10.74 -14.83
C SER A 107 19.26 -10.06 -14.36
N VAL A 108 18.14 -10.76 -14.40
CA VAL A 108 16.86 -10.29 -13.87
C VAL A 108 16.97 -9.97 -12.38
N ALA A 109 17.67 -10.81 -11.62
CA ALA A 109 17.84 -10.62 -10.19
C ALA A 109 18.63 -9.33 -9.85
N GLU A 110 19.68 -9.02 -10.63
CA GLU A 110 20.46 -7.79 -10.45
C GLU A 110 19.62 -6.55 -10.79
N LEU A 111 18.79 -6.62 -11.84
CA LEU A 111 17.88 -5.54 -12.20
C LEU A 111 16.79 -5.33 -11.15
N ASP A 112 16.19 -6.41 -10.63
CA ASP A 112 15.23 -6.34 -9.52
C ASP A 112 15.87 -5.75 -8.26
N ALA A 113 17.10 -6.14 -7.92
CA ALA A 113 17.83 -5.59 -6.77
C ALA A 113 18.11 -4.07 -6.89
N ARG A 114 18.44 -3.59 -8.10
CA ARG A 114 18.62 -2.14 -8.34
C ARG A 114 17.31 -1.37 -8.20
N LEU A 115 16.18 -1.97 -8.57
CA LEU A 115 14.86 -1.38 -8.34
C LEU A 115 14.53 -1.35 -6.86
N ASP A 116 14.73 -2.45 -6.14
CA ASP A 116 14.48 -2.53 -4.69
C ASP A 116 15.33 -1.49 -3.94
N GLU A 117 16.61 -1.31 -4.30
CA GLU A 117 17.46 -0.25 -3.76
C GLU A 117 16.90 1.14 -4.06
N ALA A 118 16.50 1.41 -5.31
CA ALA A 118 15.97 2.71 -5.70
C ALA A 118 14.65 3.06 -4.99
N PHE A 119 13.84 2.05 -4.63
CA PHE A 119 12.56 2.19 -3.92
C PHE A 119 12.69 1.90 -2.41
N SER A 120 13.87 2.05 -1.82
CA SER A 120 14.09 1.86 -0.37
C SER A 120 13.90 3.14 0.47
N PHE A 121 13.36 4.21 -0.11
CA PHE A 121 13.23 5.50 0.55
C PHE A 121 12.28 5.45 1.77
N ASP A 122 12.70 6.05 2.88
CA ASP A 122 11.94 6.21 4.11
C ASP A 122 11.73 7.70 4.41
N ASN A 123 10.48 8.17 4.30
CA ASN A 123 10.13 9.57 4.46
C ASN A 123 10.30 10.09 5.89
N PHE A 124 10.04 9.26 6.92
CA PHE A 124 10.23 9.67 8.31
C PHE A 124 11.71 9.73 8.68
N ALA A 125 12.53 8.79 8.19
CA ALA A 125 13.98 8.87 8.36
C ALA A 125 14.55 10.11 7.64
N TRP A 126 14.12 10.35 6.39
CA TRP A 126 14.51 11.54 5.64
C TRP A 126 14.13 12.83 6.38
N GLN A 127 12.91 12.94 6.91
CA GLN A 127 12.44 14.10 7.66
C GLN A 127 13.30 14.36 8.89
N ARG A 128 13.57 13.33 9.69
CA ARG A 128 14.40 13.40 10.90
C ARG A 128 15.83 13.81 10.56
N ASP A 129 16.47 13.12 9.62
CA ASP A 129 17.90 13.24 9.31
C ASP A 129 18.20 14.61 8.65
N ASN A 130 17.25 15.14 7.88
CA ASN A 130 17.37 16.48 7.27
C ASN A 130 16.78 17.60 8.15
N LYS A 131 16.31 17.27 9.35
CA LYS A 131 15.71 18.23 10.30
C LYS A 131 14.59 19.06 9.68
N ILE A 132 13.71 18.40 8.93
CA ILE A 132 12.52 19.03 8.35
C ILE A 132 11.45 19.15 9.44
N SER A 133 11.35 20.33 10.02
CA SER A 133 10.38 20.63 11.07
C SER A 133 8.97 20.78 10.48
N ILE A 134 8.01 20.03 11.05
CA ILE A 134 6.58 20.07 10.74
C ILE A 134 5.84 20.24 12.06
N ASP A 135 5.65 21.47 12.49
CA ASP A 135 5.09 21.83 13.80
C ASP A 135 3.56 22.03 13.79
N VAL A 136 2.90 21.60 12.71
CA VAL A 136 1.43 21.73 12.61
C VAL A 136 0.72 21.01 13.77
N PRO A 137 -0.34 21.61 14.36
CA PRO A 137 -0.99 21.08 15.56
C PRO A 137 -1.80 19.79 15.31
N TYR A 138 -1.99 19.39 14.06
CA TYR A 138 -2.73 18.22 13.62
C TYR A 138 -1.84 17.10 13.04
N ARG A 139 -0.51 17.10 13.35
CA ARG A 139 0.44 16.17 12.69
C ARG A 139 0.21 14.69 13.00
N ALA A 140 -0.46 14.36 14.11
CA ALA A 140 -0.83 13.01 14.46
C ALA A 140 -2.31 12.66 14.15
N ASP A 141 -3.12 13.60 13.62
CA ASP A 141 -4.51 13.33 13.29
C ASP A 141 -4.62 12.13 12.33
N GLY A 142 -5.44 11.15 12.69
CA GLY A 142 -5.65 9.96 11.88
C GLY A 142 -4.52 8.93 11.87
N LEU A 143 -3.42 9.13 12.61
CA LEU A 143 -2.27 8.23 12.67
C LEU A 143 -2.68 6.79 13.10
N HIS A 144 -3.75 6.64 13.87
CA HIS A 144 -4.33 5.35 14.25
C HIS A 144 -4.80 4.50 13.07
N ARG A 145 -5.02 5.08 11.89
CA ARG A 145 -5.36 4.31 10.69
C ARG A 145 -4.23 3.41 10.24
N ILE A 146 -2.99 3.90 10.38
CA ILE A 146 -1.80 3.10 10.05
C ILE A 146 -1.21 2.38 11.26
N LEU A 147 -1.36 2.93 12.48
CA LEU A 147 -0.92 2.35 13.75
C LEU A 147 -2.13 1.86 14.56
N TYR A 148 -2.76 0.79 14.10
CA TYR A 148 -4.04 0.29 14.61
C TYR A 148 -3.91 -0.60 15.86
N LYS A 149 -2.72 -1.15 16.12
CA LYS A 149 -2.44 -2.07 17.23
C LYS A 149 -1.51 -1.43 18.26
N CYS A 150 -1.92 -1.40 19.50
CA CYS A 150 -1.12 -0.87 20.61
C CYS A 150 0.06 -1.80 20.94
N PRO A 151 1.31 -1.33 20.94
CA PRO A 151 2.46 -2.19 21.25
C PRO A 151 2.59 -2.48 22.75
N HIS A 152 1.93 -1.67 23.60
CA HIS A 152 1.97 -1.83 25.05
C HIS A 152 1.01 -2.94 25.53
N CYS A 153 -0.25 -2.90 25.10
CA CYS A 153 -1.27 -3.84 25.58
C CYS A 153 -1.77 -4.85 24.55
N GLY A 154 -1.35 -4.72 23.28
CA GLY A 154 -1.78 -5.58 22.18
C GLY A 154 -3.19 -5.31 21.64
N ALA A 155 -3.95 -4.38 22.22
CA ALA A 155 -5.31 -4.07 21.77
C ALA A 155 -5.29 -3.50 20.33
N GLU A 156 -6.25 -3.95 19.53
CA GLU A 156 -6.44 -3.49 18.16
C GLU A 156 -7.65 -2.55 18.05
N ASN A 157 -7.59 -1.60 17.10
CA ASN A 157 -8.65 -0.65 16.78
C ASN A 157 -9.12 0.19 17.99
N GLN A 158 -8.26 0.33 19.01
CA GLN A 158 -8.50 1.15 20.20
C GLN A 158 -7.55 2.37 20.24
N MET A 159 -6.89 2.65 19.11
CA MET A 159 -6.00 3.79 18.98
C MET A 159 -6.77 5.01 18.46
N GLU A 160 -6.41 6.20 18.91
CA GLU A 160 -6.87 7.48 18.37
C GLU A 160 -5.68 8.41 18.16
N GLY A 161 -5.49 8.86 16.92
CA GLY A 161 -4.56 9.94 16.59
C GLY A 161 -5.31 11.25 16.51
N LYS A 162 -4.97 12.22 17.39
CA LYS A 162 -5.61 13.54 17.44
C LYS A 162 -4.63 14.61 17.91
N GLY A 163 -4.60 15.71 17.16
CA GLY A 163 -3.65 16.78 17.45
C GLY A 163 -2.22 16.32 17.19
N ILE A 164 -1.44 16.27 18.26
CA ILE A 164 -0.04 15.79 18.23
C ILE A 164 0.12 14.44 18.94
N HIS A 165 -0.97 13.87 19.42
CA HIS A 165 -0.96 12.66 20.25
C HIS A 165 -1.59 11.46 19.54
N LEU A 166 -1.04 10.28 19.87
CA LEU A 166 -1.61 8.99 19.56
C LEU A 166 -1.90 8.27 20.89
N THR A 167 -3.18 8.00 21.18
CA THR A 167 -3.63 7.44 22.45
C THR A 167 -4.27 6.08 22.26
N CYS A 168 -3.97 5.12 23.13
CA CYS A 168 -4.68 3.85 23.21
C CYS A 168 -5.78 3.93 24.28
N HIS A 169 -7.04 3.84 23.88
CA HIS A 169 -8.18 3.89 24.80
C HIS A 169 -8.31 2.63 25.67
N ALA A 170 -7.70 1.51 25.29
CA ALA A 170 -7.76 0.29 26.07
C ALA A 170 -6.86 0.33 27.32
N CYS A 171 -5.67 0.95 27.23
CA CYS A 171 -4.73 1.02 28.36
C CYS A 171 -4.37 2.44 28.80
N GLY A 172 -4.85 3.46 28.11
CA GLY A 172 -4.60 4.87 28.43
C GLY A 172 -3.23 5.40 28.00
N LYS A 173 -2.34 4.54 27.48
CA LYS A 173 -1.00 4.97 27.05
C LYS A 173 -1.07 5.94 25.88
N THR A 174 -0.28 7.01 25.96
CA THR A 174 -0.24 8.09 24.97
C THR A 174 1.20 8.34 24.52
N TRP A 175 1.35 8.56 23.22
CA TRP A 175 2.60 8.98 22.58
C TRP A 175 2.40 10.36 21.95
N GLU A 176 3.38 11.23 22.05
CA GLU A 176 3.43 12.50 21.35
C GLU A 176 4.29 12.38 20.10
N MET A 177 3.80 12.90 18.98
CA MET A 177 4.55 13.03 17.76
C MET A 177 5.30 14.36 17.74
N ASP A 178 6.62 14.32 17.67
CA ASP A 178 7.43 15.55 17.57
C ASP A 178 7.34 16.17 16.16
N GLU A 179 7.99 17.31 15.98
CA GLU A 179 8.01 18.04 14.72
C GLU A 179 8.87 17.35 13.63
N TYR A 180 9.65 16.35 13.99
CA TYR A 180 10.49 15.56 13.09
C TYR A 180 9.89 14.19 12.74
N GLY A 181 8.62 13.94 13.15
CA GLY A 181 7.88 12.73 12.84
C GLY A 181 8.25 11.54 13.72
N GLN A 182 8.89 11.76 14.89
CA GLN A 182 9.18 10.71 15.84
C GLN A 182 8.10 10.67 16.93
N LEU A 183 7.83 9.48 17.46
CA LEU A 183 6.92 9.27 18.58
C LEU A 183 7.70 9.11 19.88
N ALA A 184 7.24 9.76 20.94
CA ALA A 184 7.75 9.57 22.29
C ALA A 184 6.58 9.29 23.24
N ALA A 185 6.68 8.25 24.07
CA ALA A 185 5.67 7.99 25.09
C ALA A 185 5.66 9.15 26.10
N CYS A 186 4.47 9.66 26.42
CA CYS A 186 4.32 10.69 27.45
C CYS A 186 4.71 10.19 28.82
N GLU A 187 4.53 8.89 29.08
CA GLU A 187 4.94 8.21 30.30
C GLU A 187 5.50 6.81 29.98
N GLY A 188 6.52 6.41 30.70
CA GLY A 188 7.15 5.09 30.58
C GLY A 188 8.05 4.95 29.34
N GLU A 189 8.21 3.73 28.87
CA GLU A 189 9.07 3.39 27.73
C GLU A 189 8.38 3.70 26.38
N THR A 190 9.16 4.18 25.42
CA THR A 190 8.72 4.32 24.02
C THR A 190 9.10 3.07 23.25
N GLU A 191 8.12 2.25 22.88
CA GLU A 191 8.34 0.98 22.20
C GLU A 191 8.89 1.17 20.80
N TYR A 192 8.29 2.11 20.04
CA TYR A 192 8.66 2.42 18.66
C TYR A 192 8.66 3.93 18.42
N PRO A 193 9.81 4.60 18.54
CA PRO A 193 9.89 6.02 18.20
C PRO A 193 9.73 6.30 16.70
N HIS A 194 10.10 5.35 15.84
CA HIS A 194 10.02 5.46 14.39
C HIS A 194 8.76 4.76 13.87
N ILE A 195 7.87 5.52 13.25
CA ILE A 195 6.55 5.04 12.77
C ILE A 195 6.67 3.81 11.86
N PRO A 196 7.61 3.75 10.88
CA PRO A 196 7.80 2.56 10.05
C PRO A 196 8.19 1.30 10.82
N ASP A 197 8.87 1.42 11.96
CA ASP A 197 9.22 0.26 12.78
C ASP A 197 7.99 -0.30 13.50
N TRP A 198 7.11 0.58 14.02
CA TRP A 198 5.81 0.16 14.56
C TRP A 198 4.96 -0.54 13.50
N TYR A 199 4.88 0.02 12.29
CA TYR A 199 4.18 -0.59 11.17
C TYR A 199 4.77 -1.97 10.80
N THR A 200 6.09 -2.12 10.86
CA THR A 200 6.79 -3.40 10.63
C THR A 200 6.43 -4.43 11.71
N TRP A 201 6.39 -4.02 12.98
CA TRP A 201 5.94 -4.89 14.07
C TRP A 201 4.48 -5.35 13.88
N GLN A 202 3.58 -4.47 13.49
CA GLN A 202 2.20 -4.86 13.16
C GLN A 202 2.14 -5.90 12.03
N ARG A 203 2.98 -5.75 11.00
CA ARG A 203 3.12 -6.75 9.92
C ARG A 203 3.56 -8.11 10.46
N GLN A 204 4.50 -8.13 11.41
CA GLN A 204 4.93 -9.37 12.05
C GLN A 204 3.80 -10.01 12.87
N CYS A 205 3.01 -9.22 13.59
CA CYS A 205 1.84 -9.73 14.31
C CYS A 205 0.83 -10.38 13.34
N VAL A 206 0.48 -9.70 12.26
CA VAL A 206 -0.42 -10.24 11.22
C VAL A 206 0.15 -11.52 10.61
N ARG A 207 1.45 -11.57 10.37
CA ARG A 207 2.11 -12.78 9.86
C ARG A 207 1.98 -13.95 10.83
N GLN A 208 2.15 -13.72 12.13
CA GLN A 208 1.96 -14.72 13.17
C GLN A 208 0.50 -15.21 13.23
N GLU A 209 -0.47 -14.32 13.15
CA GLU A 209 -1.89 -14.67 13.10
C GLU A 209 -2.22 -15.57 11.89
N LEU A 210 -1.65 -15.25 10.71
CA LEU A 210 -1.82 -16.07 9.50
C LEU A 210 -1.16 -17.44 9.61
N GLU A 211 0.01 -17.53 10.23
CA GLU A 211 0.73 -18.80 10.49
C GLU A 211 0.01 -19.66 11.51
N ALA A 212 -0.61 -19.05 12.50
CA ALA A 212 -1.42 -19.72 13.52
C ALA A 212 -2.84 -20.08 13.05
N GLY A 213 -3.28 -19.56 11.87
CA GLY A 213 -4.65 -19.75 11.36
C GLY A 213 -5.72 -18.99 12.17
N THR A 214 -5.33 -17.95 12.88
CA THR A 214 -6.23 -17.12 13.72
C THR A 214 -6.62 -15.79 13.06
N TYR A 215 -6.01 -15.44 11.92
CA TYR A 215 -6.36 -14.22 11.22
C TYR A 215 -7.77 -14.32 10.62
N LEU A 216 -8.61 -13.36 10.96
CA LEU A 216 -9.94 -13.19 10.40
C LEU A 216 -10.29 -11.70 10.37
N LEU A 217 -10.74 -11.21 9.24
CA LEU A 217 -11.53 -9.98 9.11
C LEU A 217 -12.93 -10.40 8.71
N ASP A 218 -13.92 -9.98 9.46
CA ASP A 218 -15.32 -10.34 9.31
C ASP A 218 -16.12 -9.09 9.66
N THR A 219 -16.77 -8.44 8.67
CA THR A 219 -17.37 -7.13 8.85
C THR A 219 -18.49 -6.85 7.84
N ASP A 220 -19.51 -6.15 8.29
CA ASP A 220 -20.50 -5.57 7.40
C ASP A 220 -19.90 -4.39 6.63
N VAL A 221 -20.31 -4.24 5.38
CA VAL A 221 -19.79 -3.21 4.48
C VAL A 221 -20.93 -2.53 3.72
N THR A 222 -20.72 -1.28 3.35
CA THR A 222 -21.46 -0.67 2.24
C THR A 222 -20.63 -0.86 0.97
N ILE A 223 -21.27 -1.27 -0.12
CA ILE A 223 -20.57 -1.68 -1.35
C ILE A 223 -20.75 -0.61 -2.43
N GLY A 224 -19.63 -0.10 -2.93
CA GLY A 224 -19.57 0.66 -4.17
C GLY A 224 -19.02 -0.20 -5.31
N VAL A 225 -19.51 0.00 -6.51
CA VAL A 225 -19.05 -0.71 -7.72
C VAL A 225 -18.55 0.29 -8.75
N GLN A 226 -17.41 -0.01 -9.35
CA GLN A 226 -16.93 0.71 -10.51
C GLN A 226 -16.81 -0.24 -11.69
N VAL A 227 -17.49 0.12 -12.78
CA VAL A 227 -17.48 -0.60 -14.05
C VAL A 227 -16.93 0.33 -15.13
N ASP A 228 -16.03 -0.17 -15.98
CA ASP A 228 -15.44 0.58 -17.11
C ASP A 228 -14.77 1.91 -16.71
N LEU A 229 -14.25 2.02 -15.49
CA LEU A 229 -13.60 3.23 -14.96
C LEU A 229 -14.46 4.51 -15.06
N LYS A 230 -15.77 4.39 -15.05
CA LYS A 230 -16.68 5.54 -15.17
C LYS A 230 -17.00 6.16 -13.82
N GLY A 231 -17.90 5.67 -13.09
CA GLY A 231 -18.33 6.23 -11.81
C GLY A 231 -18.30 5.20 -10.70
N LEU A 232 -18.34 5.65 -9.46
CA LEU A 232 -18.59 4.80 -8.31
C LEU A 232 -20.11 4.77 -8.07
N TYR A 233 -20.71 3.60 -8.15
CA TYR A 233 -22.13 3.39 -7.94
C TYR A 233 -22.33 2.59 -6.65
N MET A 234 -23.06 3.16 -5.68
CA MET A 234 -23.39 2.47 -4.45
C MET A 234 -24.51 1.47 -4.72
N ILE A 235 -24.28 0.19 -4.41
CA ILE A 235 -25.21 -0.91 -4.70
C ILE A 235 -25.87 -1.50 -3.44
N GLY A 236 -25.58 -0.93 -2.27
CA GLY A 236 -26.20 -1.32 -1.01
C GLY A 236 -25.23 -1.96 -0.04
N ASP A 237 -25.78 -2.67 0.91
CA ASP A 237 -25.04 -3.30 1.99
C ASP A 237 -24.61 -4.72 1.64
N GLY A 238 -23.57 -5.18 2.31
CA GLY A 238 -23.06 -6.53 2.19
C GLY A 238 -22.18 -6.93 3.35
N HIS A 239 -21.53 -8.07 3.20
CA HIS A 239 -20.69 -8.65 4.20
C HIS A 239 -19.34 -9.08 3.57
N LEU A 240 -18.23 -8.71 4.18
CA LEU A 240 -16.88 -8.98 3.72
C LEU A 240 -16.13 -9.83 4.74
N VAL A 241 -15.66 -10.97 4.26
CA VAL A 241 -14.76 -11.85 5.02
C VAL A 241 -13.39 -11.89 4.33
N HIS A 242 -12.31 -11.81 5.10
CA HIS A 242 -10.94 -12.05 4.63
C HIS A 242 -10.20 -12.96 5.61
N ASN A 243 -9.71 -14.08 5.10
CA ASN A 243 -8.97 -15.10 5.85
C ASN A 243 -7.87 -15.75 4.97
N GLU A 244 -7.35 -16.90 5.37
CA GLU A 244 -6.29 -17.61 4.62
C GLU A 244 -6.72 -18.12 3.24
N THR A 245 -8.02 -18.13 2.94
CA THR A 245 -8.57 -18.50 1.61
C THR A 245 -8.71 -17.31 0.67
N GLY A 246 -8.58 -16.07 1.19
CA GLY A 246 -8.71 -14.81 0.48
C GLY A 246 -9.95 -14.03 0.90
N PHE A 247 -10.45 -13.19 0.01
CA PHE A 247 -11.66 -12.41 0.25
C PHE A 247 -12.91 -13.15 -0.22
N HIS A 248 -13.99 -13.00 0.52
CA HIS A 248 -15.33 -13.38 0.14
C HIS A 248 -16.28 -12.21 0.45
N LEU A 249 -16.96 -11.72 -0.57
CA LEU A 249 -17.90 -10.60 -0.50
C LEU A 249 -19.28 -11.08 -0.92
N THR A 250 -20.27 -10.89 -0.05
CA THR A 250 -21.68 -11.13 -0.36
C THR A 250 -22.48 -9.83 -0.17
N GLY A 251 -23.60 -9.67 -0.88
CA GLY A 251 -24.43 -8.46 -0.73
C GLY A 251 -25.43 -8.28 -1.86
N ALA A 252 -25.90 -7.03 -1.99
CA ALA A 252 -26.88 -6.64 -3.00
C ALA A 252 -28.12 -7.57 -2.98
N ASP A 253 -28.70 -7.77 -1.80
CA ASP A 253 -29.88 -8.62 -1.56
C ASP A 253 -29.71 -10.08 -2.06
N GLY A 254 -28.46 -10.62 -1.94
CA GLY A 254 -28.14 -11.98 -2.31
C GLY A 254 -27.77 -12.18 -3.79
N THR A 255 -27.70 -11.11 -4.57
CA THR A 255 -27.29 -11.18 -5.99
C THR A 255 -25.77 -11.10 -6.19
N LEU A 256 -25.03 -10.62 -5.19
CA LEU A 256 -23.58 -10.56 -5.19
C LEU A 256 -22.99 -11.67 -4.31
N ASP A 257 -22.18 -12.53 -4.94
CA ASP A 257 -21.32 -13.53 -4.29
C ASP A 257 -19.99 -13.55 -5.05
N TYR A 258 -18.95 -12.95 -4.45
CA TYR A 258 -17.65 -12.78 -5.08
C TYR A 258 -16.52 -13.28 -4.19
N SER A 259 -15.63 -14.10 -4.74
CA SER A 259 -14.44 -14.59 -4.06
C SER A 259 -13.17 -14.17 -4.77
N GLN A 260 -12.17 -13.71 -4.03
CA GLN A 260 -10.86 -13.36 -4.54
C GLN A 260 -9.76 -14.17 -3.87
N SER A 261 -9.01 -14.92 -4.68
CA SER A 261 -7.89 -15.73 -4.21
C SER A 261 -6.77 -14.88 -3.57
N PRO A 262 -6.04 -15.40 -2.55
CA PRO A 262 -4.91 -14.71 -1.94
C PRO A 262 -3.76 -14.38 -2.89
N VAL A 263 -3.69 -15.04 -4.06
CA VAL A 263 -2.65 -14.80 -5.06
C VAL A 263 -3.11 -13.91 -6.22
N ALA A 264 -4.32 -13.38 -6.17
CA ALA A 264 -4.85 -12.50 -7.20
C ALA A 264 -4.12 -11.16 -7.25
N SER A 265 -3.70 -10.62 -6.09
CA SER A 265 -2.95 -9.38 -6.01
C SER A 265 -1.81 -9.47 -4.99
N HIS A 266 -0.67 -8.82 -5.28
CA HIS A 266 0.49 -8.76 -4.37
C HIS A 266 0.31 -7.73 -3.24
N THR A 267 -0.64 -6.82 -3.38
CA THR A 267 -1.04 -5.83 -2.39
C THR A 267 -2.54 -5.58 -2.49
N LEU A 268 -3.13 -4.95 -1.48
CA LEU A 268 -4.54 -4.59 -1.46
C LEU A 268 -4.71 -3.16 -1.96
N TYR A 269 -5.69 -2.94 -2.84
CA TYR A 269 -6.18 -1.58 -3.03
C TYR A 269 -6.91 -1.14 -1.75
N SER A 270 -6.37 -0.13 -1.12
CA SER A 270 -6.92 0.40 0.12
C SER A 270 -6.61 1.89 0.20
N ASP A 271 -7.54 2.64 0.74
CA ASP A 271 -7.44 4.08 0.86
C ASP A 271 -8.16 4.54 2.13
N TYR A 272 -7.84 5.74 2.61
CA TYR A 272 -8.50 6.38 3.72
C TYR A 272 -9.29 7.57 3.20
N PHE A 273 -10.49 7.77 3.74
CA PHE A 273 -11.36 8.88 3.36
C PHE A 273 -11.74 8.90 1.86
N PHE A 274 -11.80 7.72 1.25
CA PHE A 274 -12.06 7.57 -0.18
C PHE A 274 -13.38 8.24 -0.58
N TYR A 275 -13.29 9.23 -1.49
CA TYR A 275 -14.40 10.10 -1.90
C TYR A 275 -15.18 10.70 -0.71
N GLU A 276 -14.53 10.96 0.42
CA GLU A 276 -15.17 11.49 1.64
C GLU A 276 -16.24 10.57 2.25
N ILE A 277 -16.33 9.31 1.77
CA ILE A 277 -17.28 8.30 2.28
C ILE A 277 -16.67 7.61 3.49
N GLY A 278 -15.41 7.15 3.40
CA GLY A 278 -14.76 6.43 4.47
C GLY A 278 -13.53 5.66 4.02
N ASP A 279 -12.96 4.92 4.94
CA ASP A 279 -11.85 4.01 4.67
C ASP A 279 -12.35 2.82 3.83
N VAL A 280 -11.56 2.38 2.85
CA VAL A 280 -12.04 1.45 1.82
C VAL A 280 -11.10 0.28 1.58
N ILE A 281 -11.69 -0.88 1.35
CA ILE A 281 -11.04 -2.11 0.85
C ILE A 281 -11.54 -2.35 -0.57
N GLY A 282 -10.61 -2.34 -1.54
CA GLY A 282 -10.93 -2.55 -2.95
C GLY A 282 -10.49 -3.94 -3.42
N ILE A 283 -11.47 -4.73 -3.90
CA ILE A 283 -11.26 -6.05 -4.49
C ILE A 283 -11.97 -6.12 -5.84
N GLY A 284 -11.69 -7.12 -6.66
CA GLY A 284 -12.41 -7.26 -7.94
C GLY A 284 -11.63 -7.98 -9.02
N THR A 285 -12.16 -7.83 -10.23
CA THR A 285 -11.61 -8.38 -11.47
C THR A 285 -11.05 -7.25 -12.35
N ASN A 286 -10.64 -7.58 -13.56
CA ASN A 286 -10.27 -6.60 -14.59
C ASN A 286 -11.47 -5.80 -15.14
N GLU A 287 -12.69 -6.25 -14.92
CA GLU A 287 -13.92 -5.64 -15.44
C GLU A 287 -14.68 -4.85 -14.37
N ILE A 288 -14.71 -5.38 -13.15
CA ILE A 288 -15.47 -4.83 -12.03
C ILE A 288 -14.58 -4.67 -10.82
N SER A 289 -14.60 -3.49 -10.20
CA SER A 289 -13.98 -3.22 -8.90
C SER A 289 -15.07 -3.00 -7.86
N TYR A 290 -14.99 -3.72 -6.76
CA TYR A 290 -15.83 -3.56 -5.58
C TYR A 290 -15.07 -2.74 -4.54
N PHE A 291 -15.68 -1.68 -4.07
CA PHE A 291 -15.18 -0.79 -3.02
C PHE A 291 -16.00 -1.05 -1.76
N CYS A 292 -15.41 -1.76 -0.82
CA CYS A 292 -16.05 -2.17 0.42
C CYS A 292 -15.70 -1.15 1.51
N PHE A 293 -16.70 -0.43 2.01
CA PHE A 293 -16.60 0.54 3.12
C PHE A 293 -17.02 -0.17 4.41
N PRO A 294 -16.10 -0.55 5.30
CA PRO A 294 -16.44 -1.22 6.54
C PRO A 294 -17.35 -0.36 7.42
N LYS A 295 -18.37 -0.98 8.04
CA LYS A 295 -19.28 -0.33 9.00
C LYS A 295 -18.77 -0.44 10.43
N ASP A 296 -18.00 -1.49 10.71
CA ASP A 296 -17.41 -1.73 12.01
C ASP A 296 -16.03 -1.05 12.11
N ASN A 297 -15.54 -0.93 13.34
CA ASN A 297 -14.20 -0.40 13.60
C ASN A 297 -13.12 -1.44 13.28
N VAL A 298 -12.92 -1.73 11.99
CA VAL A 298 -11.89 -2.65 11.49
C VAL A 298 -10.75 -1.88 10.83
N SER A 299 -9.54 -2.42 10.91
CA SER A 299 -8.37 -1.80 10.32
C SER A 299 -8.19 -2.21 8.85
N VAL A 300 -8.34 -1.26 7.95
CA VAL A 300 -7.99 -1.40 6.52
C VAL A 300 -6.49 -1.69 6.35
N THR A 301 -5.65 -1.12 7.23
CA THR A 301 -4.22 -1.44 7.30
C THR A 301 -3.97 -2.91 7.59
N LYS A 302 -4.68 -3.50 8.57
CA LYS A 302 -4.55 -4.94 8.90
C LYS A 302 -4.90 -5.81 7.70
N ALA A 303 -5.99 -5.49 6.99
CA ALA A 303 -6.40 -6.20 5.77
C ALA A 303 -5.33 -6.14 4.67
N ARG A 304 -4.72 -4.96 4.47
CA ARG A 304 -3.62 -4.79 3.51
C ARG A 304 -2.40 -5.61 3.88
N LEU A 305 -1.95 -5.54 5.14
CA LEU A 305 -0.81 -6.33 5.63
C LEU A 305 -1.07 -7.82 5.46
N ALA A 306 -2.28 -8.29 5.78
CA ALA A 306 -2.67 -9.69 5.62
C ALA A 306 -2.66 -10.14 4.16
N THR A 307 -3.19 -9.32 3.25
CA THR A 307 -3.14 -9.60 1.80
C THR A 307 -1.71 -9.78 1.30
N GLU A 308 -0.82 -8.86 1.67
CA GLU A 308 0.59 -8.90 1.27
C GLU A 308 1.33 -10.13 1.84
N GLU A 309 1.09 -10.47 3.11
CA GLU A 309 1.72 -11.64 3.74
C GLU A 309 1.15 -12.96 3.19
N LEU A 310 -0.16 -13.08 2.99
CA LEU A 310 -0.78 -14.23 2.34
C LEU A 310 -0.23 -14.49 0.94
N TYR A 311 -0.09 -13.43 0.15
CA TYR A 311 0.49 -13.53 -1.19
C TYR A 311 1.92 -14.10 -1.14
N LYS A 312 2.77 -13.61 -0.22
CA LYS A 312 4.14 -14.12 -0.02
C LYS A 312 4.12 -15.59 0.39
N MET A 313 3.29 -15.97 1.38
CA MET A 313 3.19 -17.34 1.90
C MET A 313 2.74 -18.34 0.83
N LYS A 314 1.69 -18.01 0.07
CA LYS A 314 1.13 -18.92 -0.94
C LYS A 314 2.05 -19.07 -2.14
N LYS A 315 2.80 -18.04 -2.54
CA LYS A 315 3.78 -18.14 -3.63
C LYS A 315 5.02 -18.96 -3.27
N VAL A 316 5.53 -18.82 -2.05
CA VAL A 316 6.66 -19.65 -1.57
C VAL A 316 6.28 -21.13 -1.56
N ARG A 317 5.05 -21.47 -1.15
CA ARG A 317 4.56 -22.86 -1.19
C ARG A 317 4.47 -23.42 -2.61
N ARG A 318 4.03 -22.62 -3.60
CA ARG A 318 3.96 -23.06 -5.01
C ARG A 318 5.32 -23.33 -5.65
N THR A 319 6.35 -22.55 -5.32
CA THR A 319 7.71 -22.77 -5.82
C THR A 319 8.35 -24.01 -5.24
N ARG A 320 8.04 -24.41 -4.00
CA ARG A 320 8.54 -25.66 -3.39
C ARG A 320 7.86 -26.93 -3.90
N THR A 321 6.63 -26.83 -4.42
CA THR A 321 5.88 -27.98 -4.97
C THR A 321 6.16 -28.22 -6.47
N THR A 322 6.88 -27.34 -7.14
CA THR A 322 7.24 -27.46 -8.56
C THR A 322 8.70 -27.85 -8.83
N GLU A 323 9.49 -28.13 -7.78
CA GLU A 323 10.79 -28.78 -7.96
C GLU A 323 10.53 -30.28 -8.14
N PRO A 324 10.91 -30.88 -9.29
CA PRO A 324 10.81 -32.33 -9.47
C PRO A 324 11.79 -33.02 -8.53
N VAL A 325 11.33 -34.10 -7.89
CA VAL A 325 12.13 -35.09 -7.14
C VAL A 325 13.06 -35.82 -8.08
#